data_7e52b7e12e2d936a993038ff9f370aeb
#
_entry.id   7e52b7e12e2d936a993038ff9f370aeb
#
_cell.length_a   1.000
_cell.length_b   1.000
_cell.length_c   1.000
_cell.angle_alpha   90.00
_cell.angle_beta   90.00
_cell.angle_gamma   90.00
#
_symmetry.space_group_name_H-M   'P 1'
#
loop_
_entity.id
_entity.type
_entity.pdbx_description
1 polymer ?
#
loop_
_entity_poly.entity_id
_entity_poly.type
_entity_poly.pdbx_seq_one_letter_code
_entity_poly.pdbx_strand_id
1 'polypeptide(L)'
;MQITSGTTPTIVFLLVSSSDDKTALTGATPTVTISKAGGSFAAVTNAVSEISSGFYKVTLTALETGSTGALILLATATSCDPWRDIHQVV
;
A
#
# COMPACT_ATOMS: atom_id res chain seq x y z
N MET A 1 -2.28 2.01 -12.06
CA MET A 1 -1.52 3.29 -12.17
C MET A 1 -0.13 2.99 -12.68
N GLN A 2 0.43 3.87 -13.47
CA GLN A 2 1.84 3.77 -13.85
C GLN A 2 2.71 4.58 -12.89
N ILE A 3 3.86 4.02 -12.55
CA ILE A 3 4.86 4.66 -11.70
C ILE A 3 6.16 4.72 -12.50
N THR A 4 6.78 5.90 -12.57
CA THR A 4 8.10 6.01 -13.18
C THR A 4 9.15 5.44 -12.25
N SER A 5 10.01 4.56 -12.77
CA SER A 5 11.08 3.92 -12.01
C SER A 5 11.95 4.97 -11.32
N GLY A 6 12.28 4.71 -10.04
CA GLY A 6 13.15 5.57 -9.24
C GLY A 6 12.48 6.81 -8.64
N THR A 7 11.16 6.96 -8.79
CA THR A 7 10.41 8.05 -8.16
C THR A 7 9.91 7.66 -6.77
N THR A 8 9.37 8.64 -6.04
CA THR A 8 8.88 8.44 -4.67
C THR A 8 7.39 8.80 -4.57
N PRO A 9 6.51 7.98 -5.17
CA PRO A 9 5.07 8.27 -5.18
C PRO A 9 4.46 8.07 -3.81
N THR A 10 3.43 8.84 -3.49
CA THR A 10 2.57 8.61 -2.32
C THR A 10 1.35 7.81 -2.77
N ILE A 11 1.15 6.65 -2.16
CA ILE A 11 0.03 5.77 -2.44
C ILE A 11 -1.01 5.98 -1.35
N VAL A 12 -2.25 6.22 -1.76
CA VAL A 12 -3.39 6.43 -0.85
C VAL A 12 -4.32 5.23 -0.98
N PHE A 13 -4.81 4.72 0.14
CA PHE A 13 -5.71 3.57 0.15
C PHE A 13 -6.73 3.69 1.28
N LEU A 14 -7.87 3.02 1.09
CA LEU A 14 -8.97 2.97 2.05
C LEU A 14 -8.98 1.60 2.73
N LEU A 15 -9.08 1.59 4.06
CA LEU A 15 -9.31 0.37 4.82
C LEU A 15 -10.75 0.32 5.29
N VAL A 16 -11.35 -0.86 5.19
CA VAL A 16 -12.73 -1.10 5.64
C VAL A 16 -12.76 -2.22 6.66
N SER A 17 -13.75 -2.16 7.55
CA SER A 17 -13.95 -3.16 8.60
C SER A 17 -14.29 -4.52 7.99
N SER A 18 -13.68 -5.59 8.54
CA SER A 18 -14.01 -6.96 8.13
C SER A 18 -15.36 -7.42 8.64
N SER A 19 -16.01 -6.68 9.53
CA SER A 19 -17.33 -7.06 10.06
C SER A 19 -18.47 -6.80 9.07
N ASP A 20 -18.32 -5.79 8.21
CA ASP A 20 -19.37 -5.43 7.25
C ASP A 20 -18.83 -5.17 5.83
N ASP A 21 -17.51 -5.14 5.65
CA ASP A 21 -16.82 -4.90 4.37
C ASP A 21 -17.13 -3.53 3.76
N LYS A 22 -17.60 -2.57 4.55
CA LYS A 22 -18.08 -1.27 4.08
C LYS A 22 -17.61 -0.11 4.94
N THR A 23 -17.69 -0.23 6.27
CA THR A 23 -17.40 0.88 7.17
C THR A 23 -15.92 1.19 7.16
N ALA A 24 -15.58 2.45 6.89
CA ALA A 24 -14.20 2.91 6.92
C ALA A 24 -13.58 2.66 8.30
N LEU A 25 -12.38 2.06 8.33
CA LEU A 25 -11.70 1.70 9.56
C LEU A 25 -10.70 2.78 9.93
N THR A 26 -11.01 3.55 10.99
CA THR A 26 -10.12 4.59 11.50
C THR A 26 -9.24 4.05 12.62
N GLY A 27 -8.10 4.71 12.87
CA GLY A 27 -7.23 4.37 13.98
C GLY A 27 -6.50 3.03 13.83
N ALA A 28 -6.47 2.46 12.63
CA ALA A 28 -5.74 1.22 12.37
C ALA A 28 -4.23 1.48 12.28
N THR A 29 -3.44 0.43 12.56
CA THR A 29 -2.00 0.44 12.35
C THR A 29 -1.68 -0.55 11.24
N PRO A 30 -1.89 -0.19 9.96
CA PRO A 30 -1.73 -1.14 8.87
C PRO A 30 -0.27 -1.47 8.62
N THR A 31 -0.04 -2.72 8.20
CA THR A 31 1.23 -3.17 7.67
C THR A 31 1.12 -3.20 6.17
N VAL A 32 2.01 -2.49 5.48
CA VAL A 32 2.07 -2.48 4.02
C VAL A 32 3.30 -3.25 3.57
N THR A 33 3.09 -4.19 2.67
CA THR A 33 4.16 -4.94 2.02
C THR A 33 4.06 -4.78 0.52
N ILE A 34 5.20 -4.94 -0.16
CA ILE A 34 5.29 -4.83 -1.62
C ILE A 34 5.98 -6.03 -2.22
N SER A 35 5.53 -6.41 -3.42
CA SER A 35 6.20 -7.37 -4.29
C SER A 35 6.67 -6.64 -5.54
N LYS A 36 7.96 -6.68 -5.82
CA LYS A 36 8.58 -6.01 -6.97
C LYS A 36 8.83 -7.04 -8.07
N ALA A 37 8.27 -6.81 -9.26
CA ALA A 37 8.51 -7.62 -10.45
C ALA A 37 8.36 -9.13 -10.19
N GLY A 38 7.37 -9.52 -9.39
CA GLY A 38 7.10 -10.92 -9.07
C GLY A 38 7.93 -11.51 -7.95
N GLY A 39 8.72 -10.70 -7.25
CA GLY A 39 9.51 -11.15 -6.09
C GLY A 39 8.68 -11.38 -4.85
N SER A 40 9.31 -11.79 -3.77
CA SER A 40 8.66 -11.99 -2.49
C SER A 40 8.20 -10.66 -1.89
N PHE A 41 7.11 -10.71 -1.10
CA PHE A 41 6.64 -9.52 -0.38
C PHE A 41 7.63 -9.13 0.71
N ALA A 42 7.89 -7.82 0.82
CA ALA A 42 8.74 -7.24 1.86
C ALA A 42 8.07 -5.97 2.40
N ALA A 43 8.31 -5.66 3.67
CA ALA A 43 7.75 -4.47 4.28
C ALA A 43 8.27 -3.20 3.61
N VAL A 44 7.38 -2.20 3.45
CA VAL A 44 7.79 -0.88 2.96
C VAL A 44 8.68 -0.18 3.98
N THR A 45 9.55 0.70 3.50
CA THR A 45 10.52 1.40 4.35
C THR A 45 9.88 2.50 5.19
N ASN A 46 9.01 3.30 4.57
CA ASN A 46 8.41 4.44 5.24
C ASN A 46 7.18 4.04 6.05
N ALA A 47 6.93 4.78 7.13
CA ALA A 47 5.75 4.54 7.95
C ALA A 47 4.47 4.91 7.20
N VAL A 48 3.41 4.12 7.45
CA VAL A 48 2.06 4.42 6.98
C VAL A 48 1.40 5.36 7.97
N SER A 49 0.67 6.35 7.46
CA SER A 49 -0.10 7.27 8.32
C SER A 49 -1.53 7.37 7.83
N GLU A 50 -2.45 7.62 8.77
CA GLU A 50 -3.84 7.88 8.43
C GLU A 50 -4.00 9.34 8.02
N ILE A 51 -4.74 9.57 6.91
CA ILE A 51 -5.15 10.91 6.52
C ILE A 51 -6.36 11.31 7.36
N SER A 52 -7.46 10.60 7.18
CA SER A 52 -8.69 10.70 7.96
C SER A 52 -9.72 9.75 7.38
N SER A 53 -10.78 9.46 8.13
CA SER A 53 -11.96 8.74 7.61
C SER A 53 -11.64 7.37 7.00
N GLY A 54 -10.61 6.71 7.47
CA GLY A 54 -10.20 5.39 6.99
C GLY A 54 -9.29 5.42 5.77
N PHE A 55 -8.91 6.60 5.28
CA PHE A 55 -7.90 6.74 4.23
C PHE A 55 -6.51 6.82 4.85
N TYR A 56 -5.59 6.07 4.26
CA TYR A 56 -4.20 5.96 4.71
C TYR A 56 -3.28 6.27 3.55
N LYS A 57 -2.05 6.64 3.85
CA LYS A 57 -1.04 6.91 2.83
C LYS A 57 0.31 6.33 3.23
N VAL A 58 1.08 5.97 2.20
CA VAL A 58 2.47 5.58 2.35
C VAL A 58 3.25 6.13 1.15
N THR A 59 4.41 6.73 1.42
CA THR A 59 5.31 7.20 0.36
C THR A 59 6.35 6.12 0.10
N LEU A 60 6.41 5.64 -1.14
CA LEU A 60 7.40 4.65 -1.54
C LEU A 60 8.75 5.31 -1.75
N THR A 61 9.83 4.55 -1.51
CA THR A 61 11.19 5.01 -1.75
C THR A 61 11.58 4.76 -3.21
N ALA A 62 12.65 5.44 -3.65
CA ALA A 62 13.19 5.22 -5.00
C ALA A 62 13.68 3.79 -5.21
N LEU A 63 14.17 3.13 -4.16
CA LEU A 63 14.56 1.72 -4.24
C LEU A 63 13.36 0.81 -4.44
N GLU A 64 12.23 1.13 -3.80
CA GLU A 64 11.01 0.34 -3.93
C GLU A 64 10.41 0.42 -5.33
N THR A 65 10.60 1.52 -6.03
CA THR A 65 10.14 1.72 -7.41
C THR A 65 11.27 1.55 -8.43
N GLY A 66 12.42 1.03 -8.03
CA GLY A 66 13.60 0.95 -8.89
C GLY A 66 13.57 -0.17 -9.92
N SER A 67 12.68 -1.14 -9.78
CA SER A 67 12.55 -2.27 -10.70
C SER A 67 11.33 -2.10 -11.58
N THR A 68 11.51 -2.16 -12.90
CA THR A 68 10.39 -2.11 -13.85
C THR A 68 9.56 -3.40 -13.78
N GLY A 69 8.27 -3.30 -14.06
CA GLY A 69 7.35 -4.41 -14.03
C GLY A 69 6.22 -4.20 -13.04
N ALA A 70 5.51 -5.26 -12.70
CA ALA A 70 4.38 -5.18 -11.78
C ALA A 70 4.86 -4.92 -10.35
N LEU A 71 4.26 -3.92 -9.70
CA LEU A 71 4.46 -3.61 -8.29
C LEU A 71 3.14 -3.84 -7.57
N ILE A 72 3.11 -4.84 -6.68
CA ILE A 72 1.91 -5.20 -5.95
C ILE A 72 2.04 -4.66 -4.53
N LEU A 73 0.99 -3.95 -4.07
CA LEU A 73 0.90 -3.49 -2.70
C LEU A 73 -0.17 -4.28 -1.96
N LEU A 74 0.13 -4.65 -0.72
CA LEU A 74 -0.79 -5.34 0.17
C LEU A 74 -0.77 -4.63 1.52
N ALA A 75 -1.94 -4.17 1.96
CA ALA A 75 -2.10 -3.56 3.29
C ALA A 75 -3.00 -4.45 4.14
N THR A 76 -2.57 -4.77 5.34
CA THR A 76 -3.33 -5.55 6.31
C THR A 76 -3.34 -4.86 7.66
N ALA A 77 -4.41 -5.05 8.41
CA ALA A 77 -4.51 -4.56 9.79
C ALA A 77 -5.53 -5.41 10.55
N THR A 78 -5.51 -5.32 11.88
CA THR A 78 -6.50 -6.02 12.72
C THR A 78 -7.90 -5.53 12.38
N SER A 79 -8.84 -6.47 12.24
CA SER A 79 -10.26 -6.20 12.01
C SER A 79 -10.55 -5.45 10.71
N CYS A 80 -9.66 -5.52 9.72
CA CYS A 80 -9.91 -4.92 8.43
C CYS A 80 -9.74 -5.93 7.30
N ASP A 81 -10.45 -5.67 6.18
CA ASP A 81 -10.23 -6.44 4.97
C ASP A 81 -8.87 -6.07 4.39
N PRO A 82 -8.13 -7.04 3.84
CA PRO A 82 -6.88 -6.72 3.15
C PRO A 82 -7.14 -5.80 1.95
N TRP A 83 -6.31 -4.79 1.80
CA TRP A 83 -6.32 -3.94 0.62
C TRP A 83 -5.19 -4.37 -0.30
N ARG A 84 -5.47 -4.49 -1.59
CA ARG A 84 -4.49 -4.87 -2.60
C ARG A 84 -4.59 -3.94 -3.80
N ASP A 85 -3.45 -3.62 -4.39
CA ASP A 85 -3.42 -2.88 -5.64
C ASP A 85 -2.19 -3.29 -6.44
N ILE A 86 -2.29 -3.13 -7.76
CA ILE A 86 -1.21 -3.47 -8.69
C ILE A 86 -0.91 -2.22 -9.50
N HIS A 87 0.36 -1.83 -9.49
CA HIS A 87 0.87 -0.72 -10.29
C HIS A 87 1.89 -1.23 -11.28
N GLN A 88 2.07 -0.51 -12.37
CA GLN A 88 3.09 -0.82 -13.38
C GLN A 88 4.22 0.18 -13.26
N VAL A 89 5.42 -0.30 -12.95
CA VAL A 89 6.63 0.53 -12.94
C VAL A 89 7.24 0.51 -14.35
N VAL A 90 7.44 1.69 -14.89
CA VAL A 90 7.92 1.86 -16.26
C VAL A 90 9.24 2.61 -16.34
#